data_191f3d0c859fb1c42c1daebc81690c10
#
_entry.id   191f3d0c859fb1c42c1daebc81690c10
#
_cell.length_a   1.000
_cell.length_b   1.000
_cell.length_c   1.000
_cell.angle_alpha   90.00
_cell.angle_beta   90.00
_cell.angle_gamma   90.00
#
_symmetry.space_group_name_H-M   'P 1'
#
loop_
_entity.id
_entity.type
_entity.pdbx_description
1 polymer ?
#
loop_
_entity_poly.entity_id
_entity_poly.type
_entity_poly.pdbx_seq_one_letter_code
_entity_poly.pdbx_strand_id
1 'polypeptide(L)'
;TLQSKARELRGVLIMAVYSSKFPRMKSGIPGFDEMVGGGFHQGTVNTITGSSGTGKTVFASQFIHYGIGQGEKGMIITPSESAEYMKREMMSSFGWDFGAMEKEGMLSIIDVTDPILRLQKSIDVDPVDFLINFRKLVERKLEEEMPKRLFIDDLTAFFMAVEAPFKVRSLTDDLFGTIRASGVTSAITIGTAFGTNQFLEYGADSATMLNRERIGNTLIRSIYIMKMRGSKIANSIRVLDISDDGLSVSTLSPYP
;
A
#
# COMPACT_ATOMS: atom_id res chain seq x y z
N THR A 1 -43.61 25.08 3.80
CA THR A 1 -43.90 24.48 2.48
C THR A 1 -43.01 23.28 2.24
N LEU A 2 -43.44 22.28 1.45
CA LEU A 2 -42.68 21.06 1.11
C LEU A 2 -41.27 21.39 0.55
N GLN A 3 -41.12 22.49 -0.17
CA GLN A 3 -39.83 22.96 -0.71
C GLN A 3 -38.86 23.47 0.39
N SER A 4 -39.36 24.07 1.45
CA SER A 4 -38.56 24.51 2.60
C SER A 4 -37.99 23.30 3.36
N LYS A 5 -38.81 22.27 3.62
CA LYS A 5 -38.37 21.01 4.26
C LYS A 5 -37.38 20.23 3.42
N ALA A 6 -37.56 20.19 2.09
CA ALA A 6 -36.63 19.52 1.18
C ALA A 6 -35.26 20.22 1.13
N ARG A 7 -35.22 21.56 1.24
CA ARG A 7 -33.98 22.34 1.31
C ARG A 7 -33.25 22.12 2.64
N GLU A 8 -34.00 22.07 3.73
CA GLU A 8 -33.46 21.81 5.08
C GLU A 8 -32.90 20.38 5.21
N LEU A 9 -33.63 19.37 4.69
CA LEU A 9 -33.16 17.98 4.62
C LEU A 9 -31.93 17.82 3.71
N ARG A 10 -31.87 18.54 2.58
CA ARG A 10 -30.67 18.58 1.74
C ARG A 10 -29.49 19.23 2.49
N GLY A 11 -29.72 20.31 3.20
CA GLY A 11 -28.69 20.98 4.01
C GLY A 11 -28.16 20.08 5.12
N VAL A 12 -29.03 19.38 5.83
CA VAL A 12 -28.65 18.44 6.89
C VAL A 12 -27.92 17.22 6.30
N LEU A 13 -28.35 16.69 5.17
CA LEU A 13 -27.68 15.57 4.46
C LEU A 13 -26.29 15.98 3.95
N ILE A 14 -26.18 17.17 3.38
CA ILE A 14 -24.89 17.73 2.94
C ILE A 14 -23.97 17.93 4.15
N MET A 15 -24.44 18.55 5.24
CA MET A 15 -23.65 18.73 6.45
C MET A 15 -23.24 17.39 7.09
N ALA A 16 -24.12 16.39 7.11
CA ALA A 16 -23.80 15.05 7.62
C ALA A 16 -22.73 14.35 6.77
N VAL A 17 -22.79 14.49 5.44
CA VAL A 17 -21.77 13.94 4.53
C VAL A 17 -20.42 14.65 4.69
N TYR A 18 -20.42 15.98 4.89
CA TYR A 18 -19.18 16.74 5.10
C TYR A 18 -18.64 16.71 6.53
N SER A 19 -19.43 16.31 7.54
CA SER A 19 -18.99 16.17 8.93
C SER A 19 -18.55 14.73 9.28
N SER A 20 -18.83 13.73 8.44
CA SER A 20 -18.36 12.38 8.68
C SER A 20 -16.84 12.33 8.48
N LYS A 21 -16.09 12.08 9.55
CA LYS A 21 -14.69 11.69 9.43
C LYS A 21 -14.63 10.49 8.47
N PHE A 22 -13.76 10.56 7.46
CA PHE A 22 -13.51 9.42 6.58
C PHE A 22 -13.26 8.17 7.42
N PRO A 23 -13.94 7.02 7.15
CA PRO A 23 -13.71 5.81 7.92
C PRO A 23 -12.25 5.39 7.81
N ARG A 24 -11.71 4.89 8.93
CA ARG A 24 -10.32 4.50 9.05
C ARG A 24 -10.16 2.99 9.04
N MET A 25 -9.06 2.53 8.47
CA MET A 25 -8.61 1.15 8.48
C MET A 25 -7.28 1.08 9.22
N LYS A 26 -7.24 0.34 10.31
CA LYS A 26 -6.00 0.17 11.09
C LYS A 26 -4.96 -0.58 10.29
N SER A 27 -3.72 -0.16 10.41
CA SER A 27 -2.59 -0.82 9.76
C SER A 27 -2.19 -2.13 10.43
N GLY A 28 -2.44 -2.25 11.73
CA GLY A 28 -1.92 -3.34 12.55
C GLY A 28 -0.45 -3.15 12.96
N ILE A 29 0.11 -1.97 12.70
CA ILE A 29 1.48 -1.62 13.08
C ILE A 29 1.40 -0.73 14.32
N PRO A 30 1.83 -1.22 15.52
CA PRO A 30 1.83 -0.43 16.72
C PRO A 30 2.58 0.90 16.53
N GLY A 31 2.01 2.01 17.01
CA GLY A 31 2.57 3.36 16.91
C GLY A 31 2.39 4.06 15.56
N PHE A 32 2.15 3.34 14.45
CA PHE A 32 1.91 3.96 13.15
C PHE A 32 0.52 4.61 13.05
N ASP A 33 -0.51 3.91 13.53
CA ASP A 33 -1.88 4.41 13.42
C ASP A 33 -2.05 5.76 14.14
N GLU A 34 -1.32 5.98 15.25
CA GLU A 34 -1.31 7.26 15.97
C GLU A 34 -0.67 8.37 15.13
N MET A 35 0.38 8.07 14.35
CA MET A 35 1.04 9.06 13.48
C MET A 35 0.11 9.60 12.41
N VAL A 36 -0.88 8.81 11.99
CA VAL A 36 -1.80 9.14 10.90
C VAL A 36 -3.25 9.39 11.37
N GLY A 37 -3.46 9.45 12.69
CA GLY A 37 -4.77 9.76 13.28
C GLY A 37 -5.78 8.60 13.22
N GLY A 38 -5.30 7.35 13.35
CA GLY A 38 -6.12 6.14 13.52
C GLY A 38 -6.08 5.14 12.38
N GLY A 39 -5.06 5.20 11.51
CA GLY A 39 -4.89 4.30 10.37
C GLY A 39 -5.14 4.97 9.02
N PHE A 40 -5.10 4.18 7.94
CA PHE A 40 -5.37 4.66 6.59
C PHE A 40 -6.84 5.06 6.40
N HIS A 41 -7.13 5.99 5.50
CA HIS A 41 -8.51 6.18 5.03
C HIS A 41 -8.95 4.96 4.21
N GLN A 42 -10.18 4.49 4.42
CA GLN A 42 -10.72 3.38 3.62
C GLN A 42 -10.87 3.79 2.15
N GLY A 43 -10.60 2.84 1.25
CA GLY A 43 -10.72 3.05 -0.19
C GLY A 43 -9.64 3.95 -0.78
N THR A 44 -8.48 4.07 -0.11
CA THR A 44 -7.37 4.94 -0.56
C THR A 44 -6.14 4.15 -0.99
N VAL A 45 -5.32 4.81 -1.80
CA VAL A 45 -4.02 4.32 -2.25
C VAL A 45 -2.93 4.90 -1.36
N ASN A 46 -2.18 4.04 -0.68
CA ASN A 46 -1.16 4.42 0.28
C ASN A 46 0.19 3.86 -0.15
N THR A 47 1.19 4.71 -0.32
CA THR A 47 2.54 4.30 -0.71
C THR A 47 3.46 4.18 0.49
N ILE A 48 4.27 3.11 0.49
CA ILE A 48 5.30 2.83 1.47
C ILE A 48 6.64 2.87 0.72
N THR A 49 7.34 3.98 0.85
CA THR A 49 8.55 4.27 0.09
C THR A 49 9.80 4.05 0.94
N GLY A 50 10.88 3.61 0.33
CA GLY A 50 12.18 3.47 0.99
C GLY A 50 13.18 2.66 0.17
N SER A 51 14.44 2.73 0.56
CA SER A 51 15.51 1.91 -0.04
C SER A 51 15.36 0.42 0.31
N SER A 52 16.18 -0.44 -0.27
CA SER A 52 16.20 -1.86 0.08
C SER A 52 16.54 -2.05 1.56
N GLY A 53 15.91 -3.03 2.22
CA GLY A 53 16.15 -3.38 3.63
C GLY A 53 15.55 -2.42 4.67
N THR A 54 14.69 -1.47 4.27
CA THR A 54 14.01 -0.55 5.21
C THR A 54 12.78 -1.16 5.88
N GLY A 55 12.23 -2.28 5.36
CA GLY A 55 11.06 -2.96 5.93
C GLY A 55 9.75 -2.73 5.17
N LYS A 56 9.79 -2.23 3.92
CA LYS A 56 8.58 -1.97 3.11
C LYS A 56 7.68 -3.20 2.96
N THR A 57 8.25 -4.32 2.52
CA THR A 57 7.53 -5.59 2.33
C THR A 57 6.93 -6.07 3.66
N VAL A 58 7.68 -5.98 4.76
CA VAL A 58 7.17 -6.34 6.10
C VAL A 58 6.00 -5.44 6.51
N PHE A 59 6.10 -4.11 6.27
CA PHE A 59 5.03 -3.16 6.57
C PHE A 59 3.72 -3.55 5.87
N ALA A 60 3.79 -3.79 4.56
CA ALA A 60 2.61 -4.10 3.77
C ALA A 60 2.08 -5.52 4.04
N SER A 61 2.97 -6.49 4.32
CA SER A 61 2.59 -7.85 4.74
C SER A 61 1.87 -7.84 6.08
N GLN A 62 2.35 -7.05 7.06
CA GLN A 62 1.70 -6.89 8.36
C GLN A 62 0.32 -6.25 8.23
N PHE A 63 0.17 -5.27 7.33
CA PHE A 63 -1.13 -4.67 7.03
C PHE A 63 -2.14 -5.71 6.52
N ILE A 64 -1.72 -6.64 5.66
CA ILE A 64 -2.56 -7.76 5.19
C ILE A 64 -2.83 -8.76 6.32
N HIS A 65 -1.78 -9.22 6.99
CA HIS A 65 -1.88 -10.19 8.07
C HIS A 65 -2.83 -9.73 9.19
N TYR A 66 -2.68 -8.48 9.64
CA TYR A 66 -3.57 -7.90 10.64
C TYR A 66 -5.03 -7.88 10.17
N GLY A 67 -5.28 -7.49 8.92
CA GLY A 67 -6.63 -7.44 8.35
C GLY A 67 -7.31 -8.81 8.33
N ILE A 68 -6.57 -9.84 7.94
CA ILE A 68 -7.08 -11.22 7.94
C ILE A 68 -7.46 -11.65 9.37
N GLY A 69 -6.66 -11.30 10.37
CA GLY A 69 -6.98 -11.52 11.77
C GLY A 69 -8.24 -10.75 12.25
N GLN A 70 -8.69 -9.72 11.52
CA GLN A 70 -9.95 -9.01 11.75
C GLN A 70 -11.11 -9.54 10.86
N GLY A 71 -10.90 -10.63 10.13
CA GLY A 71 -11.88 -11.18 9.19
C GLY A 71 -12.00 -10.42 7.87
N GLU A 72 -11.01 -9.58 7.51
CA GLU A 72 -10.98 -8.82 6.27
C GLU A 72 -10.16 -9.56 5.21
N LYS A 73 -10.77 -9.87 4.05
CA LYS A 73 -10.07 -10.53 2.95
C LYS A 73 -8.94 -9.67 2.42
N GLY A 74 -7.75 -10.27 2.26
CA GLY A 74 -6.55 -9.64 1.72
C GLY A 74 -6.22 -10.13 0.32
N MET A 75 -5.55 -9.28 -0.46
CA MET A 75 -4.94 -9.63 -1.75
C MET A 75 -3.52 -9.10 -1.80
N ILE A 76 -2.61 -9.93 -2.27
CA ILE A 76 -1.22 -9.54 -2.57
C ILE A 76 -0.98 -9.73 -4.05
N ILE A 77 -0.39 -8.73 -4.70
CA ILE A 77 0.13 -8.85 -6.07
C ILE A 77 1.63 -8.64 -5.99
N THR A 78 2.40 -9.66 -6.38
CA THR A 78 3.85 -9.61 -6.31
C THR A 78 4.49 -9.64 -7.70
N PRO A 79 4.97 -8.48 -8.18
CA PRO A 79 5.73 -8.38 -9.41
C PRO A 79 7.22 -8.70 -9.27
N SER A 80 7.77 -8.59 -8.06
CA SER A 80 9.22 -8.61 -7.82
C SER A 80 9.73 -9.95 -7.29
N GLU A 81 8.89 -10.66 -6.51
CA GLU A 81 9.24 -11.91 -5.86
C GLU A 81 8.18 -12.97 -6.13
N SER A 82 8.56 -14.26 -6.07
CA SER A 82 7.59 -15.34 -6.21
C SER A 82 6.70 -15.46 -4.97
N ALA A 83 5.44 -15.84 -5.17
CA ALA A 83 4.49 -16.07 -4.07
C ALA A 83 5.02 -17.08 -3.04
N GLU A 84 5.69 -18.15 -3.49
CA GLU A 84 6.25 -19.17 -2.61
C GLU A 84 7.42 -18.63 -1.76
N TYR A 85 8.23 -17.72 -2.33
CA TYR A 85 9.30 -17.07 -1.57
C TYR A 85 8.73 -16.19 -0.47
N MET A 86 7.75 -15.34 -0.81
CA MET A 86 7.06 -14.47 0.15
C MET A 86 6.39 -15.26 1.29
N LYS A 87 5.67 -16.33 0.99
CA LYS A 87 5.05 -17.20 2.00
C LYS A 87 6.08 -17.77 2.97
N ARG A 88 7.20 -18.27 2.43
CA ARG A 88 8.27 -18.85 3.24
C ARG A 88 8.96 -17.80 4.10
N GLU A 89 9.22 -16.60 3.56
CA GLU A 89 9.84 -15.49 4.29
C GLU A 89 8.96 -15.03 5.45
N MET A 90 7.67 -14.79 5.22
CA MET A 90 6.73 -14.33 6.25
C MET A 90 6.54 -15.39 7.35
N MET A 91 6.46 -16.68 6.98
CA MET A 91 6.37 -17.77 7.94
C MET A 91 7.64 -17.92 8.77
N SER A 92 8.81 -17.86 8.13
CA SER A 92 10.10 -18.03 8.81
C SER A 92 10.46 -16.87 9.74
N SER A 93 10.12 -15.63 9.33
CA SER A 93 10.54 -14.43 10.06
C SER A 93 9.56 -14.03 11.16
N PHE A 94 8.26 -14.27 10.95
CA PHE A 94 7.20 -13.73 11.80
C PHE A 94 6.13 -14.76 12.21
N GLY A 95 6.21 -15.98 11.72
CA GLY A 95 5.18 -17.00 11.97
C GLY A 95 3.86 -16.73 11.22
N TRP A 96 3.84 -15.82 10.23
CA TRP A 96 2.64 -15.52 9.47
C TRP A 96 2.43 -16.53 8.35
N ASP A 97 1.51 -17.46 8.56
CA ASP A 97 1.22 -18.55 7.60
C ASP A 97 0.28 -18.08 6.48
N PHE A 98 0.85 -17.36 5.51
CA PHE A 98 0.12 -16.91 4.32
C PHE A 98 -0.41 -18.09 3.48
N GLY A 99 0.24 -19.26 3.53
CA GLY A 99 -0.22 -20.46 2.85
C GLY A 99 -1.50 -21.03 3.46
N ALA A 100 -1.64 -21.02 4.79
CA ALA A 100 -2.88 -21.40 5.46
C ALA A 100 -4.00 -20.39 5.17
N MET A 101 -3.71 -19.10 5.25
CA MET A 101 -4.68 -18.03 4.96
C MET A 101 -5.21 -18.08 3.52
N GLU A 102 -4.37 -18.47 2.55
CA GLU A 102 -4.77 -18.67 1.17
C GLU A 102 -5.69 -19.89 1.01
N LYS A 103 -5.38 -21.01 1.66
CA LYS A 103 -6.23 -22.22 1.68
C LYS A 103 -7.60 -21.96 2.31
N GLU A 104 -7.66 -21.09 3.31
CA GLU A 104 -8.90 -20.65 3.96
C GLU A 104 -9.70 -19.64 3.12
N GLY A 105 -9.18 -19.20 1.97
CA GLY A 105 -9.82 -18.21 1.10
C GLY A 105 -9.81 -16.78 1.63
N MET A 106 -9.02 -16.52 2.69
CA MET A 106 -8.87 -15.20 3.29
C MET A 106 -7.77 -14.36 2.65
N LEU A 107 -6.85 -14.99 1.91
CA LEU A 107 -5.77 -14.36 1.17
C LEU A 107 -5.79 -14.86 -0.27
N SER A 108 -5.53 -13.97 -1.22
CA SER A 108 -5.21 -14.30 -2.61
C SER A 108 -3.84 -13.72 -2.93
N ILE A 109 -2.91 -14.55 -3.41
CA ILE A 109 -1.58 -14.09 -3.83
C ILE A 109 -1.43 -14.29 -5.33
N ILE A 110 -1.27 -13.18 -6.05
CA ILE A 110 -1.14 -13.16 -7.50
C ILE A 110 0.33 -12.91 -7.85
N ASP A 111 1.00 -13.97 -8.23
CA ASP A 111 2.39 -13.94 -8.69
C ASP A 111 2.43 -13.54 -10.17
N VAL A 112 2.88 -12.32 -10.45
CA VAL A 112 3.09 -11.85 -11.82
C VAL A 112 4.54 -12.06 -12.28
N THR A 113 5.37 -12.66 -11.44
CA THR A 113 6.72 -13.10 -11.78
C THR A 113 6.73 -14.52 -12.36
N ASP A 114 5.63 -15.28 -12.23
CA ASP A 114 5.51 -16.67 -12.68
C ASP A 114 5.96 -16.80 -14.13
N PRO A 115 6.87 -17.75 -14.46
CA PRO A 115 7.30 -18.04 -15.82
C PRO A 115 6.14 -18.31 -16.80
N ILE A 116 5.03 -18.90 -16.34
CA ILE A 116 3.84 -19.15 -17.17
C ILE A 116 3.18 -17.84 -17.60
N LEU A 117 3.06 -16.88 -16.68
CA LEU A 117 2.55 -15.54 -16.99
C LEU A 117 3.53 -14.73 -17.86
N ARG A 118 4.82 -15.00 -17.75
CA ARG A 118 5.86 -14.43 -18.63
C ARG A 118 5.87 -15.05 -20.01
N LEU A 119 5.66 -16.36 -20.15
CA LEU A 119 5.61 -17.06 -21.44
C LEU A 119 4.38 -16.71 -22.27
N GLN A 120 3.28 -16.29 -21.63
CA GLN A 120 2.12 -15.75 -22.31
C GLN A 120 2.32 -14.31 -22.81
N LYS A 121 3.40 -13.66 -22.37
CA LYS A 121 3.79 -12.30 -22.76
C LYS A 121 5.07 -12.42 -23.60
N SER A 122 4.95 -12.19 -24.89
CA SER A 122 6.08 -12.17 -25.82
C SER A 122 7.22 -11.28 -25.30
N ILE A 123 8.46 -11.69 -25.60
CA ILE A 123 9.73 -11.11 -25.11
C ILE A 123 9.92 -9.63 -25.49
N ASP A 124 9.10 -9.08 -26.40
CA ASP A 124 9.14 -7.71 -26.92
C ASP A 124 7.91 -6.85 -26.52
N VAL A 125 7.46 -6.94 -25.28
CA VAL A 125 6.34 -6.10 -24.82
C VAL A 125 6.84 -4.71 -24.47
N ASP A 126 6.27 -3.69 -25.11
CA ASP A 126 6.47 -2.28 -24.74
C ASP A 126 6.13 -2.09 -23.26
N PRO A 127 6.97 -1.42 -22.45
CA PRO A 127 6.71 -1.17 -21.04
C PRO A 127 5.37 -0.48 -20.74
N VAL A 128 4.89 0.35 -21.66
CA VAL A 128 3.58 1.01 -21.56
C VAL A 128 2.45 0.00 -21.71
N ASP A 129 2.54 -0.88 -22.72
CA ASP A 129 1.56 -1.96 -22.93
C ASP A 129 1.54 -2.94 -21.76
N PHE A 130 2.71 -3.22 -21.18
CA PHE A 130 2.80 -4.02 -19.96
C PHE A 130 2.03 -3.39 -18.81
N LEU A 131 2.22 -2.11 -18.53
CA LEU A 131 1.52 -1.39 -17.45
C LEU A 131 0.00 -1.31 -17.69
N ILE A 132 -0.42 -1.13 -18.95
CA ILE A 132 -1.85 -1.17 -19.32
C ILE A 132 -2.44 -2.56 -19.02
N ASN A 133 -1.72 -3.63 -19.39
CA ASN A 133 -2.16 -4.99 -19.12
C ASN A 133 -2.13 -5.33 -17.62
N PHE A 134 -1.13 -4.85 -16.89
CA PHE A 134 -1.07 -4.98 -15.44
C PHE A 134 -2.27 -4.29 -14.77
N ARG A 135 -2.61 -3.05 -15.16
CA ARG A 135 -3.80 -2.37 -14.67
C ARG A 135 -5.08 -3.19 -14.90
N LYS A 136 -5.25 -3.74 -16.12
CA LYS A 136 -6.41 -4.61 -16.45
C LYS A 136 -6.44 -5.88 -15.60
N LEU A 137 -5.28 -6.47 -15.30
CA LEU A 137 -5.18 -7.61 -14.39
C LEU A 137 -5.63 -7.24 -12.98
N VAL A 138 -5.12 -6.10 -12.46
CA VAL A 138 -5.50 -5.58 -11.13
C VAL A 138 -7.02 -5.35 -11.07
N GLU A 139 -7.58 -4.64 -12.06
CA GLU A 139 -9.01 -4.35 -12.15
C GLU A 139 -9.85 -5.64 -12.08
N ARG A 140 -9.58 -6.60 -12.97
CA ARG A 140 -10.26 -7.88 -13.00
C ARG A 140 -10.16 -8.63 -11.68
N LYS A 141 -8.97 -8.67 -11.07
CA LYS A 141 -8.77 -9.39 -9.81
C LYS A 141 -9.47 -8.73 -8.63
N LEU A 142 -9.53 -7.42 -8.60
CA LEU A 142 -10.29 -6.68 -7.59
C LEU A 142 -11.80 -6.93 -7.71
N GLU A 143 -12.33 -7.04 -8.94
CA GLU A 143 -13.74 -7.37 -9.19
C GLU A 143 -14.08 -8.83 -8.84
N GLU A 144 -13.21 -9.79 -9.20
CA GLU A 144 -13.39 -11.21 -8.91
C GLU A 144 -13.33 -11.53 -7.42
N GLU A 145 -12.36 -10.95 -6.70
CA GLU A 145 -12.01 -11.35 -5.34
C GLU A 145 -12.62 -10.44 -4.27
N MET A 146 -12.93 -9.19 -4.60
CA MET A 146 -13.48 -8.15 -3.72
C MET A 146 -12.74 -8.03 -2.37
N PRO A 147 -11.41 -7.91 -2.35
CA PRO A 147 -10.64 -7.82 -1.12
C PRO A 147 -10.95 -6.50 -0.39
N LYS A 148 -10.73 -6.48 0.93
CA LYS A 148 -10.76 -5.23 1.72
C LYS A 148 -9.39 -4.56 1.75
N ARG A 149 -8.32 -5.35 1.65
CA ARG A 149 -6.92 -4.90 1.68
C ARG A 149 -6.17 -5.40 0.47
N LEU A 150 -5.40 -4.51 -0.14
CA LEU A 150 -4.53 -4.82 -1.27
C LEU A 150 -3.08 -4.48 -0.91
N PHE A 151 -2.16 -5.37 -1.23
CA PHE A 151 -0.72 -5.12 -1.19
C PHE A 151 -0.13 -5.37 -2.58
N ILE A 152 0.68 -4.43 -3.09
CA ILE A 152 1.44 -4.60 -4.33
C ILE A 152 2.92 -4.36 -4.01
N ASP A 153 3.78 -5.35 -4.26
CA ASP A 153 5.23 -5.32 -3.97
C ASP A 153 6.08 -5.68 -5.19
N ASP A 154 6.86 -4.79 -5.75
CA ASP A 154 6.89 -3.33 -5.70
C ASP A 154 6.71 -2.81 -7.15
N LEU A 155 6.15 -1.64 -7.31
CA LEU A 155 5.87 -1.10 -8.65
C LEU A 155 7.07 -0.43 -9.32
N THR A 156 8.16 -0.19 -8.61
CA THR A 156 9.28 0.63 -9.10
C THR A 156 9.87 0.10 -10.40
N ALA A 157 10.09 -1.23 -10.48
CA ALA A 157 10.72 -1.85 -11.63
C ALA A 157 9.94 -1.64 -12.96
N PHE A 158 8.62 -1.58 -12.87
CA PHE A 158 7.76 -1.38 -14.05
C PHE A 158 7.85 0.03 -14.62
N PHE A 159 7.90 1.01 -13.73
CA PHE A 159 7.95 2.41 -14.12
C PHE A 159 9.34 2.85 -14.57
N MET A 160 10.39 2.14 -14.15
CA MET A 160 11.77 2.42 -14.62
C MET A 160 11.97 2.21 -16.11
N ALA A 161 11.24 1.30 -16.70
CA ALA A 161 11.33 1.00 -18.13
C ALA A 161 10.60 2.05 -19.00
N VAL A 162 9.85 2.98 -18.43
CA VAL A 162 9.12 4.03 -19.14
C VAL A 162 9.94 5.32 -19.15
N GLU A 163 10.52 5.68 -20.27
CA GLU A 163 11.43 6.84 -20.37
C GLU A 163 10.73 8.21 -20.24
N ALA A 164 9.44 8.31 -20.58
CA ALA A 164 8.73 9.58 -20.61
C ALA A 164 8.03 9.87 -19.28
N PRO A 165 8.45 10.88 -18.48
CA PRO A 165 7.85 11.23 -17.19
C PRO A 165 6.33 11.47 -17.25
N PHE A 166 5.85 12.07 -18.32
CA PHE A 166 4.41 12.29 -18.52
C PHE A 166 3.63 10.97 -18.67
N LYS A 167 4.20 9.98 -19.38
CA LYS A 167 3.58 8.65 -19.49
C LYS A 167 3.56 7.93 -18.15
N VAL A 168 4.66 7.98 -17.38
CA VAL A 168 4.72 7.43 -16.01
C VAL A 168 3.59 8.02 -15.17
N ARG A 169 3.41 9.33 -15.22
CA ARG A 169 2.35 10.02 -14.50
C ARG A 169 0.96 9.55 -14.89
N SER A 170 0.66 9.50 -16.19
CA SER A 170 -0.66 9.08 -16.70
C SER A 170 -0.97 7.64 -16.30
N LEU A 171 -0.02 6.71 -16.49
CA LEU A 171 -0.19 5.30 -16.14
C LEU A 171 -0.36 5.08 -14.63
N THR A 172 0.33 5.89 -13.81
CA THR A 172 0.15 5.90 -12.35
C THR A 172 -1.27 6.35 -11.98
N ASP A 173 -1.73 7.47 -12.54
CA ASP A 173 -3.04 8.03 -12.26
C ASP A 173 -4.14 7.04 -12.69
N ASP A 174 -3.99 6.33 -13.81
CA ASP A 174 -4.91 5.30 -14.30
C ASP A 174 -4.96 4.07 -13.37
N LEU A 175 -3.81 3.54 -12.96
CA LEU A 175 -3.74 2.40 -12.03
C LEU A 175 -4.34 2.76 -10.67
N PHE A 176 -3.96 3.91 -10.10
CA PHE A 176 -4.46 4.35 -8.80
C PHE A 176 -5.95 4.72 -8.85
N GLY A 177 -6.41 5.23 -10.00
CA GLY A 177 -7.83 5.45 -10.27
C GLY A 177 -8.64 4.15 -10.22
N THR A 178 -8.14 3.11 -10.86
CA THR A 178 -8.72 1.76 -10.84
C THR A 178 -8.82 1.20 -9.41
N ILE A 179 -7.73 1.30 -8.64
CA ILE A 179 -7.68 0.83 -7.24
C ILE A 179 -8.70 1.59 -6.38
N ARG A 180 -8.78 2.92 -6.51
CA ARG A 180 -9.79 3.73 -5.76
C ARG A 180 -11.21 3.38 -6.13
N ALA A 181 -11.49 3.17 -7.42
CA ALA A 181 -12.83 2.84 -7.91
C ALA A 181 -13.36 1.51 -7.33
N SER A 182 -12.48 0.55 -7.03
CA SER A 182 -12.85 -0.71 -6.38
C SER A 182 -13.21 -0.57 -4.89
N GLY A 183 -12.86 0.55 -4.26
CA GLY A 183 -13.07 0.77 -2.82
C GLY A 183 -12.09 0.02 -1.90
N VAL A 184 -11.11 -0.70 -2.45
CA VAL A 184 -10.08 -1.39 -1.66
C VAL A 184 -9.11 -0.39 -1.01
N THR A 185 -8.66 -0.65 0.21
CA THR A 185 -7.57 0.10 0.83
C THR A 185 -6.25 -0.58 0.50
N SER A 186 -5.34 0.14 -0.14
CA SER A 186 -4.09 -0.46 -0.59
C SER A 186 -2.86 0.08 0.13
N ALA A 187 -1.86 -0.80 0.31
CA ALA A 187 -0.48 -0.48 0.62
C ALA A 187 0.39 -0.88 -0.57
N ILE A 188 1.10 0.06 -1.16
CA ILE A 188 1.92 -0.17 -2.36
C ILE A 188 3.36 0.20 -2.03
N THR A 189 4.26 -0.77 -2.14
CA THR A 189 5.68 -0.53 -1.87
C THR A 189 6.37 0.11 -3.07
N ILE A 190 7.29 1.01 -2.80
CA ILE A 190 8.03 1.77 -3.80
C ILE A 190 9.50 1.88 -3.37
N GLY A 191 10.41 1.49 -4.25
CA GLY A 191 11.83 1.73 -4.08
C GLY A 191 12.20 3.18 -4.37
N THR A 192 13.24 3.69 -3.71
CA THR A 192 13.79 5.04 -3.96
C THR A 192 14.86 5.05 -5.05
N ALA A 193 15.28 3.87 -5.53
CA ALA A 193 16.21 3.78 -6.64
C ALA A 193 15.58 4.40 -7.90
N PHE A 194 16.39 5.15 -8.67
CA PHE A 194 16.05 5.65 -10.00
C PHE A 194 15.07 6.84 -10.08
N GLY A 195 14.66 7.46 -8.96
CA GLY A 195 13.92 8.73 -8.95
C GLY A 195 12.45 8.66 -9.42
N THR A 196 11.93 7.49 -9.76
CA THR A 196 10.53 7.31 -10.22
C THR A 196 9.51 7.38 -9.08
N ASN A 197 9.96 7.21 -7.83
CA ASN A 197 9.12 7.24 -6.63
C ASN A 197 8.28 8.52 -6.53
N GLN A 198 8.79 9.68 -6.95
CA GLN A 198 8.11 10.96 -6.83
C GLN A 198 6.75 10.98 -7.58
N PHE A 199 6.66 10.37 -8.76
CA PHE A 199 5.42 10.31 -9.53
C PHE A 199 4.36 9.43 -8.83
N LEU A 200 4.78 8.29 -8.31
CA LEU A 200 3.92 7.36 -7.58
C LEU A 200 3.43 7.98 -6.26
N GLU A 201 4.35 8.55 -5.49
CA GLU A 201 4.02 9.25 -4.24
C GLU A 201 3.06 10.41 -4.48
N TYR A 202 3.26 11.20 -5.54
CA TYR A 202 2.39 12.33 -5.85
C TYR A 202 0.95 11.88 -6.16
N GLY A 203 0.76 10.79 -6.91
CA GLY A 203 -0.53 10.21 -7.26
C GLY A 203 -1.28 9.57 -6.08
N ALA A 204 -0.59 9.13 -5.05
CA ALA A 204 -1.16 8.44 -3.89
C ALA A 204 -1.93 9.38 -2.95
N ASP A 205 -2.80 8.83 -2.10
CA ASP A 205 -3.56 9.56 -1.08
C ASP A 205 -2.75 9.76 0.19
N SER A 206 -1.88 8.80 0.53
CA SER A 206 -0.83 8.97 1.54
C SER A 206 0.51 8.46 1.02
N ALA A 207 1.58 9.01 1.57
CA ALA A 207 2.94 8.56 1.34
C ALA A 207 3.70 8.49 2.67
N THR A 208 4.22 7.32 2.97
CA THR A 208 5.01 7.02 4.17
C THR A 208 6.43 6.68 3.73
N MET A 209 7.42 7.33 4.34
CA MET A 209 8.84 7.08 4.08
C MET A 209 9.46 6.22 5.17
N LEU A 210 10.13 5.17 4.76
CA LEU A 210 10.98 4.33 5.59
C LEU A 210 12.43 4.56 5.22
N ASN A 211 13.25 4.91 6.20
CA ASN A 211 14.69 5.11 6.03
C ASN A 211 15.50 4.10 6.86
N ARG A 212 16.75 3.91 6.45
CA ARG A 212 17.76 3.21 7.23
C ARG A 212 19.06 3.97 7.11
N GLU A 213 19.49 4.55 8.22
CA GLU A 213 20.67 5.44 8.25
C GLU A 213 21.64 5.02 9.36
N ARG A 214 22.91 5.36 9.15
CA ARG A 214 23.93 5.19 10.16
C ARG A 214 23.96 6.41 11.06
N ILE A 215 23.72 6.20 12.35
CA ILE A 215 23.88 7.22 13.40
C ILE A 215 24.95 6.72 14.36
N GLY A 216 26.12 7.34 14.31
CA GLY A 216 27.30 6.86 15.02
C GLY A 216 27.74 5.48 14.50
N ASN A 217 27.74 4.48 15.37
CA ASN A 217 28.07 3.08 15.05
C ASN A 217 26.86 2.17 14.87
N THR A 218 25.64 2.73 14.91
CA THR A 218 24.39 1.96 14.83
C THR A 218 23.66 2.28 13.54
N LEU A 219 23.07 1.25 12.91
CA LEU A 219 22.12 1.40 11.82
C LEU A 219 20.71 1.47 12.40
N ILE A 220 20.06 2.61 12.25
CA ILE A 220 18.71 2.86 12.77
C ILE A 220 17.74 2.93 11.60
N ARG A 221 16.61 2.27 11.75
CA ARG A 221 15.47 2.47 10.85
C ARG A 221 14.58 3.58 11.39
N SER A 222 14.05 4.39 10.51
CA SER A 222 13.12 5.46 10.85
C SER A 222 11.94 5.50 9.89
N ILE A 223 10.85 6.08 10.37
CA ILE A 223 9.60 6.27 9.64
C ILE A 223 9.10 7.70 9.81
N TYR A 224 8.60 8.29 8.73
CA TYR A 224 7.84 9.53 8.78
C TYR A 224 6.76 9.58 7.69
N ILE A 225 5.76 10.41 7.93
CA ILE A 225 4.64 10.59 7.01
C ILE A 225 4.93 11.79 6.12
N MET A 226 5.11 11.57 4.83
CA MET A 226 5.32 12.65 3.87
C MET A 226 4.02 13.42 3.62
N LYS A 227 2.93 12.69 3.48
CA LYS A 227 1.58 13.26 3.32
C LYS A 227 0.49 12.24 3.68
N MET A 228 -0.67 12.74 4.05
CA MET A 228 -1.93 12.02 4.08
C MET A 228 -3.07 13.02 3.84
N ARG A 229 -3.73 12.91 2.70
CA ARG A 229 -4.83 13.80 2.33
C ARG A 229 -5.97 13.68 3.34
N GLY A 230 -6.53 14.82 3.76
CA GLY A 230 -7.64 14.84 4.71
C GLY A 230 -7.30 14.45 6.15
N SER A 231 -6.01 14.41 6.51
CA SER A 231 -5.55 14.08 7.87
C SER A 231 -4.55 15.07 8.42
N LYS A 232 -4.62 15.27 9.74
CA LYS A 232 -3.48 15.79 10.50
C LYS A 232 -2.51 14.62 10.71
N ILE A 233 -1.28 14.80 10.32
CA ILE A 233 -0.21 13.81 10.45
C ILE A 233 0.81 14.26 11.50
N ALA A 234 1.52 13.29 12.10
CA ALA A 234 2.66 13.61 12.94
C ALA A 234 3.80 14.18 12.07
N ASN A 235 4.37 15.32 12.51
CA ASN A 235 5.52 15.95 11.84
C ASN A 235 6.86 15.45 12.39
N SER A 236 6.85 14.31 13.11
CA SER A 236 8.05 13.73 13.72
C SER A 236 8.56 12.55 12.91
N ILE A 237 9.89 12.43 12.83
CA ILE A 237 10.55 11.20 12.42
C ILE A 237 10.63 10.31 13.66
N ARG A 238 10.26 9.05 13.54
CA ARG A 238 10.23 8.09 14.65
C ARG A 238 11.07 6.87 14.33
N VAL A 239 11.59 6.22 15.37
CA VAL A 239 12.31 4.94 15.22
C VAL A 239 11.32 3.85 14.79
N LEU A 240 11.74 3.05 13.81
CA LEU A 240 11.03 1.90 13.30
C LEU A 240 11.79 0.64 13.68
N ASP A 241 11.17 -0.24 14.47
CA ASP A 241 11.75 -1.50 14.90
C ASP A 241 11.12 -2.68 14.15
N ILE A 242 11.93 -3.70 13.89
CA ILE A 242 11.50 -4.99 13.35
C ILE A 242 11.88 -6.07 14.36
N SER A 243 10.90 -6.77 14.89
CA SER A 243 11.06 -7.91 15.81
C SER A 243 10.39 -9.16 15.22
N ASP A 244 10.41 -10.25 15.96
CA ASP A 244 9.71 -11.50 15.58
C ASP A 244 8.18 -11.30 15.48
N ASP A 245 7.62 -10.28 16.14
CA ASP A 245 6.20 -9.93 16.06
C ASP A 245 5.87 -9.02 14.86
N GLY A 246 6.88 -8.59 14.09
CA GLY A 246 6.74 -7.66 12.97
C GLY A 246 7.27 -6.26 13.27
N LEU A 247 6.69 -5.26 12.58
CA LEU A 247 7.06 -3.85 12.70
C LEU A 247 6.33 -3.17 13.86
N SER A 248 7.05 -2.30 14.54
CA SER A 248 6.49 -1.33 15.49
C SER A 248 7.18 0.03 15.36
N VAL A 249 6.44 1.09 15.69
CA VAL A 249 6.92 2.48 15.66
C VAL A 249 7.03 3.00 17.08
N SER A 250 8.24 3.35 17.48
CA SER A 250 8.52 3.97 18.77
C SER A 250 8.03 5.44 18.81
N THR A 251 7.79 5.97 19.99
CA THR A 251 7.59 7.42 20.20
C THR A 251 8.90 8.19 20.19
N LEU A 252 10.04 7.50 20.20
CA LEU A 252 11.38 8.10 20.23
C LEU A 252 11.75 8.66 18.86
N SER A 253 12.50 9.78 18.87
CA SER A 253 13.21 10.30 17.70
C SER A 253 14.49 9.48 17.49
N PRO A 254 14.88 9.16 16.22
CA PRO A 254 16.18 8.58 15.94
C PRO A 254 17.32 9.58 16.12
N TYR A 255 17.01 10.86 16.19
CA TYR A 255 17.98 11.93 16.36
C TYR A 255 17.95 12.46 17.81
N PRO A 256 19.13 12.85 18.34
CA PRO A 256 19.24 13.43 19.68
C PRO A 256 18.53 14.77 19.81
#